data_ebebe9eda6633b02efaf96ee4a85c235
#
_entry.id   ebebe9eda6633b02efaf96ee4a85c235
#
_cell.length_a   1.000
_cell.length_b   1.000
_cell.length_c   1.000
_cell.angle_alpha   90.00
_cell.angle_beta   90.00
_cell.angle_gamma   90.00
#
_symmetry.space_group_name_H-M   'P 1'
#
loop_
_entity.id
_entity.type
_entity.pdbx_description
1 polymer ?
#
loop_
_entity_poly.entity_id
_entity_poly.type
_entity_poly.pdbx_seq_one_letter_code
_entity_poly.pdbx_strand_id
1 'polypeptide(L)'
;PTLLYYFGFLTLAGRNEWGELKLTIPNQVIRKLYVERLREQALPHYEDQEQRQAIVERFYATGDLGPLCDLLEQTYFKVFDNRDLRWSNELVVKTAFLVTLFNDTFYLMDSEPALERRYADLLLRVRPDMRQDALLDHLLKFKTVSLKNIGLNSAELAATTREALRTLPIMVEKLQEAEQKLAAYRETLERAYGDTLRLQTHAVVCI
;
A
#
# COMPACT_ATOMS: atom_id res chain seq x y z
N PRO A 1 -15.07 19.68 3.15
CA PRO A 1 -14.25 19.49 4.37
C PRO A 1 -14.98 19.92 5.64
N THR A 2 -15.68 21.03 5.63
CA THR A 2 -16.35 21.63 6.80
C THR A 2 -17.36 20.69 7.45
N LEU A 3 -18.22 20.05 6.66
CA LEU A 3 -19.23 19.13 7.15
C LEU A 3 -18.61 17.90 7.85
N LEU A 4 -17.56 17.32 7.25
CA LEU A 4 -16.84 16.18 7.82
C LEU A 4 -16.15 16.53 9.15
N TYR A 5 -15.70 17.77 9.29
CA TYR A 5 -15.15 18.27 10.55
C TYR A 5 -16.23 18.38 11.63
N TYR A 6 -17.39 18.96 11.31
CA TYR A 6 -18.50 19.08 12.27
C TYR A 6 -19.06 17.73 12.72
N PHE A 7 -19.08 16.74 11.84
CA PHE A 7 -19.51 15.39 12.21
C PHE A 7 -18.41 14.55 12.87
N GLY A 8 -17.22 15.10 13.13
CA GLY A 8 -16.13 14.38 13.78
C GLY A 8 -15.41 13.36 12.91
N PHE A 9 -15.66 13.34 11.58
CA PHE A 9 -14.93 12.49 10.63
C PHE A 9 -13.53 13.04 10.32
N LEU A 10 -13.30 14.32 10.53
CA LEU A 10 -12.00 14.96 10.43
C LEU A 10 -11.74 15.81 11.69
N THR A 11 -10.47 15.98 12.02
CA THR A 11 -10.01 16.87 13.10
C THR A 11 -8.85 17.73 12.62
N LEU A 12 -8.52 18.75 13.39
CA LEU A 12 -7.41 19.66 13.08
C LEU A 12 -6.06 19.01 13.39
N ALA A 13 -5.15 19.02 12.41
CA ALA A 13 -3.78 18.53 12.52
C ALA A 13 -2.73 19.66 12.54
N GLY A 14 -3.15 20.89 12.76
CA GLY A 14 -2.28 22.07 12.75
C GLY A 14 -2.42 22.90 11.47
N ARG A 15 -1.34 23.58 11.10
CA ARG A 15 -1.29 24.44 9.90
C ARG A 15 -0.10 24.03 9.03
N ASN A 16 -0.21 24.26 7.71
CA ASN A 16 0.92 24.14 6.79
C ASN A 16 1.80 25.39 6.84
N GLU A 17 2.87 25.39 6.04
CA GLU A 17 3.82 26.52 5.94
C GLU A 17 3.19 27.81 5.42
N TRP A 18 2.03 27.70 4.76
CA TRP A 18 1.24 28.84 4.23
C TRP A 18 0.14 29.30 5.20
N GLY A 19 0.09 28.74 6.43
CA GLY A 19 -0.92 29.08 7.44
C GLY A 19 -2.28 28.43 7.24
N GLU A 20 -2.48 27.59 6.23
CA GLU A 20 -3.74 26.89 5.97
C GLU A 20 -3.94 25.74 6.97
N LEU A 21 -5.20 25.52 7.36
CA LEU A 21 -5.56 24.46 8.29
C LEU A 21 -5.37 23.08 7.64
N LYS A 22 -4.60 22.22 8.30
CA LYS A 22 -4.52 20.80 7.97
C LYS A 22 -5.62 20.02 8.71
N LEU A 23 -6.31 19.15 7.98
CA LEU A 23 -7.28 18.23 8.54
C LEU A 23 -6.72 16.80 8.47
N THR A 24 -7.04 15.99 9.47
CA THR A 24 -6.66 14.58 9.52
C THR A 24 -7.80 13.73 10.06
N ILE A 25 -7.72 12.43 9.88
CA ILE A 25 -8.64 11.45 10.48
C ILE A 25 -8.34 11.36 11.97
N PRO A 26 -9.33 11.56 12.87
CA PRO A 26 -9.09 11.77 14.31
C PRO A 26 -8.56 10.54 15.05
N ASN A 27 -8.98 9.34 14.64
CA ASN A 27 -8.66 8.10 15.37
C ASN A 27 -8.84 6.86 14.49
N GLN A 28 -8.47 5.70 15.04
CA GLN A 28 -8.54 4.41 14.33
C GLN A 28 -9.98 3.97 14.01
N VAL A 29 -10.96 4.30 14.84
CA VAL A 29 -12.37 3.96 14.59
C VAL A 29 -12.86 4.65 13.31
N ILE A 30 -12.61 5.94 13.18
CA ILE A 30 -12.99 6.69 11.98
C ILE A 30 -12.17 6.22 10.77
N ARG A 31 -10.88 5.90 10.95
CA ARG A 31 -10.05 5.31 9.88
C ARG A 31 -10.66 4.00 9.38
N LYS A 32 -11.07 3.12 10.27
CA LYS A 32 -11.73 1.86 9.95
C LYS A 32 -13.00 2.08 9.13
N LEU A 33 -13.89 2.98 9.54
CA LEU A 33 -15.10 3.31 8.80
C LEU A 33 -14.81 3.80 7.37
N TYR A 34 -13.78 4.63 7.19
CA TYR A 34 -13.36 5.06 5.85
C TYR A 34 -12.87 3.89 4.99
N VAL A 35 -12.03 3.02 5.56
CA VAL A 35 -11.50 1.86 4.82
C VAL A 35 -12.62 0.87 4.49
N GLU A 36 -13.52 0.59 5.41
CA GLU A 36 -14.70 -0.27 5.18
C GLU A 36 -15.57 0.30 4.04
N ARG A 37 -15.81 1.61 4.05
CA ARG A 37 -16.58 2.27 2.99
C ARG A 37 -15.87 2.22 1.63
N LEU A 38 -14.56 2.47 1.61
CA LEU A 38 -13.76 2.32 0.39
C LEU A 38 -13.77 0.88 -0.12
N ARG A 39 -13.68 -0.09 0.79
CA ARG A 39 -13.74 -1.52 0.45
C ARG A 39 -15.07 -1.91 -0.18
N GLU A 40 -16.19 -1.47 0.38
CA GLU A 40 -17.53 -1.68 -0.16
C GLU A 40 -17.68 -1.09 -1.58
N GLN A 41 -17.11 0.08 -1.82
CA GLN A 41 -17.21 0.76 -3.12
C GLN A 41 -16.25 0.20 -4.17
N ALA A 42 -15.04 -0.20 -3.76
CA ALA A 42 -14.00 -0.65 -4.65
C ALA A 42 -14.02 -2.17 -4.90
N LEU A 43 -14.69 -2.95 -4.06
CA LEU A 43 -14.78 -4.42 -4.14
C LEU A 43 -16.24 -4.86 -4.27
N PRO A 44 -16.85 -4.75 -5.45
CA PRO A 44 -18.30 -4.93 -5.61
C PRO A 44 -18.80 -6.37 -5.48
N HIS A 45 -17.96 -7.41 -5.37
CA HIS A 45 -18.42 -8.80 -5.34
C HIS A 45 -17.92 -9.58 -4.13
N TYR A 46 -18.89 -10.04 -3.35
CA TYR A 46 -18.71 -10.84 -2.12
C TYR A 46 -18.27 -12.29 -2.38
N GLU A 47 -18.33 -12.77 -3.63
CA GLU A 47 -18.18 -14.20 -3.94
C GLU A 47 -16.77 -14.75 -3.66
N ASP A 48 -15.74 -13.88 -3.55
CA ASP A 48 -14.34 -14.29 -3.32
C ASP A 48 -13.79 -13.83 -1.96
N GLN A 49 -14.64 -13.58 -0.96
CA GLN A 49 -14.18 -13.05 0.32
C GLN A 49 -13.22 -14.01 1.05
N GLU A 50 -13.53 -15.31 1.04
CA GLU A 50 -12.70 -16.33 1.69
C GLU A 50 -11.33 -16.45 1.01
N GLN A 51 -11.31 -16.50 -0.33
CA GLN A 51 -10.08 -16.57 -1.09
C GLN A 51 -9.20 -15.33 -0.89
N ARG A 52 -9.80 -14.15 -0.90
CA ARG A 52 -9.11 -12.90 -0.60
C ARG A 52 -8.50 -12.92 0.80
N GLN A 53 -9.27 -13.36 1.80
CA GLN A 53 -8.80 -13.42 3.18
C GLN A 53 -7.61 -14.39 3.30
N ALA A 54 -7.69 -15.57 2.68
CA ALA A 54 -6.60 -16.56 2.67
C ALA A 54 -5.31 -15.99 2.04
N ILE A 55 -5.43 -15.22 0.94
CA ILE A 55 -4.29 -14.57 0.29
C ILE A 55 -3.66 -13.52 1.22
N VAL A 56 -4.48 -12.70 1.86
CA VAL A 56 -4.02 -11.66 2.79
C VAL A 56 -3.36 -12.28 4.03
N GLU A 57 -3.96 -13.30 4.62
CA GLU A 57 -3.39 -14.03 5.78
C GLU A 57 -2.06 -14.69 5.42
N ARG A 58 -1.97 -15.29 4.23
CA ARG A 58 -0.71 -15.82 3.72
C ARG A 58 0.36 -14.73 3.61
N PHE A 59 0.01 -13.57 3.06
CA PHE A 59 0.93 -12.43 3.00
C PHE A 59 1.39 -12.01 4.40
N TYR A 60 0.50 -11.91 5.38
CA TYR A 60 0.86 -11.54 6.75
C TYR A 60 1.84 -12.52 7.40
N ALA A 61 1.71 -13.81 7.12
CA ALA A 61 2.55 -14.85 7.71
C ALA A 61 3.88 -15.07 6.97
N THR A 62 3.89 -14.91 5.65
CA THR A 62 5.03 -15.33 4.82
C THR A 62 5.70 -14.18 4.05
N GLY A 63 5.02 -13.05 3.87
CA GLY A 63 5.46 -11.97 2.99
C GLY A 63 5.32 -12.28 1.50
N ASP A 64 4.61 -13.35 1.11
CA ASP A 64 4.40 -13.71 -0.30
C ASP A 64 3.51 -12.69 -1.01
N LEU A 65 4.16 -11.80 -1.76
CA LEU A 65 3.52 -10.69 -2.46
C LEU A 65 2.85 -11.12 -3.78
N GLY A 66 3.27 -12.24 -4.38
CA GLY A 66 2.79 -12.68 -5.69
C GLY A 66 1.27 -12.81 -5.78
N PRO A 67 0.65 -13.68 -4.96
CA PRO A 67 -0.80 -13.87 -4.96
C PRO A 67 -1.59 -12.60 -4.62
N LEU A 68 -1.02 -11.71 -3.78
CA LEU A 68 -1.64 -10.43 -3.45
C LEU A 68 -1.66 -9.48 -4.66
N CYS A 69 -0.57 -9.43 -5.42
CA CYS A 69 -0.53 -8.64 -6.66
C CYS A 69 -1.51 -9.20 -7.70
N ASP A 70 -1.60 -10.52 -7.86
CA ASP A 70 -2.56 -11.16 -8.77
C ASP A 70 -4.00 -10.81 -8.41
N LEU A 71 -4.33 -10.87 -7.12
CA LEU A 71 -5.64 -10.48 -6.61
C LEU A 71 -5.96 -9.01 -6.94
N LEU A 72 -5.02 -8.11 -6.70
CA LEU A 72 -5.21 -6.68 -6.95
C LEU A 72 -5.35 -6.37 -8.45
N GLU A 73 -4.54 -7.00 -9.30
CA GLU A 73 -4.67 -6.87 -10.75
C GLU A 73 -6.03 -7.35 -11.26
N GLN A 74 -6.50 -8.48 -10.75
CA GLN A 74 -7.77 -9.06 -11.18
C GLN A 74 -9.00 -8.31 -10.65
N THR A 75 -8.90 -7.71 -9.47
CA THR A 75 -10.05 -7.13 -8.78
C THR A 75 -10.14 -5.61 -8.99
N TYR A 76 -9.03 -4.89 -8.80
CA TYR A 76 -9.02 -3.43 -8.87
C TYR A 76 -8.75 -2.91 -10.26
N PHE A 77 -7.72 -3.44 -10.93
CA PHE A 77 -7.26 -2.85 -12.18
C PHE A 77 -8.10 -3.26 -13.40
N LYS A 78 -8.85 -4.37 -13.34
CA LYS A 78 -9.81 -4.73 -14.38
C LYS A 78 -11.06 -3.84 -14.40
N VAL A 79 -11.43 -3.26 -13.28
CA VAL A 79 -12.62 -2.41 -13.17
C VAL A 79 -12.35 -0.99 -13.68
N PHE A 80 -11.09 -0.56 -13.67
CA PHE A 80 -10.70 0.74 -14.21
C PHE A 80 -10.64 0.65 -15.75
N ASP A 81 -11.55 1.36 -16.41
CA ASP A 81 -11.53 1.53 -17.86
C ASP A 81 -10.22 2.22 -18.31
N ASN A 82 -9.78 1.98 -19.54
CA ASN A 82 -8.54 2.56 -20.11
C ASN A 82 -8.40 4.08 -19.97
N ARG A 83 -9.48 4.80 -19.72
CA ARG A 83 -9.49 6.24 -19.42
C ARG A 83 -9.04 6.55 -18.00
N ASP A 84 -9.42 5.71 -17.04
CA ASP A 84 -9.11 5.88 -15.61
C ASP A 84 -7.68 5.46 -15.32
N LEU A 85 -7.14 4.49 -16.05
CA LEU A 85 -5.73 4.08 -15.98
C LEU A 85 -4.73 5.19 -16.36
N ARG A 86 -5.16 6.19 -17.14
CA ARG A 86 -4.32 7.39 -17.38
C ARG A 86 -4.03 8.21 -16.12
N TRP A 87 -4.82 8.02 -15.08
CA TRP A 87 -4.70 8.67 -13.78
C TRP A 87 -4.21 7.69 -12.69
N SER A 88 -3.94 6.41 -13.04
CA SER A 88 -3.38 5.46 -12.10
C SER A 88 -1.95 5.89 -11.76
N ASN A 89 -1.83 6.55 -10.63
CA ASN A 89 -0.57 6.97 -10.06
C ASN A 89 -0.24 6.09 -8.85
N GLU A 90 0.93 6.28 -8.31
CA GLU A 90 1.40 5.60 -7.08
C GLU A 90 0.34 5.62 -5.96
N LEU A 91 -0.48 6.68 -5.86
CA LEU A 91 -1.52 6.81 -4.84
C LEU A 91 -2.67 5.80 -5.02
N VAL A 92 -3.09 5.53 -6.26
CA VAL A 92 -4.16 4.54 -6.54
C VAL A 92 -3.70 3.14 -6.15
N VAL A 93 -2.49 2.76 -6.55
CA VAL A 93 -1.89 1.48 -6.18
C VAL A 93 -1.75 1.35 -4.66
N LYS A 94 -1.15 2.34 -4.02
CA LYS A 94 -1.03 2.40 -2.56
C LYS A 94 -2.37 2.26 -1.86
N THR A 95 -3.40 2.93 -2.35
CA THR A 95 -4.76 2.86 -1.78
C THR A 95 -5.35 1.46 -1.93
N ALA A 96 -5.18 0.79 -3.08
CA ALA A 96 -5.64 -0.57 -3.29
C ALA A 96 -4.98 -1.55 -2.30
N PHE A 97 -3.66 -1.46 -2.11
CA PHE A 97 -2.95 -2.24 -1.10
C PHE A 97 -3.43 -1.92 0.33
N LEU A 98 -3.55 -0.64 0.67
CA LEU A 98 -4.01 -0.22 2.00
C LEU A 98 -5.39 -0.77 2.32
N VAL A 99 -6.35 -0.64 1.39
CA VAL A 99 -7.73 -1.13 1.60
C VAL A 99 -7.77 -2.65 1.71
N THR A 100 -6.98 -3.36 0.91
CA THR A 100 -6.94 -4.83 0.92
C THR A 100 -6.27 -5.37 2.18
N LEU A 101 -5.14 -4.77 2.58
CA LEU A 101 -4.34 -5.18 3.74
C LEU A 101 -4.81 -4.58 5.07
N PHE A 102 -5.85 -3.76 5.08
CA PHE A 102 -6.28 -3.15 6.33
C PHE A 102 -6.82 -4.18 7.32
N ASN A 103 -6.15 -4.30 8.45
CA ASN A 103 -6.55 -5.14 9.57
C ASN A 103 -6.10 -4.50 10.89
N ASP A 104 -7.02 -3.82 11.55
CA ASP A 104 -6.79 -3.12 12.81
C ASP A 104 -6.71 -4.06 14.03
N THR A 105 -7.05 -5.33 13.87
CA THR A 105 -6.90 -6.35 14.89
C THR A 105 -5.43 -6.77 15.05
N PHE A 106 -4.73 -6.97 13.93
CA PHE A 106 -3.36 -7.48 13.92
C PHE A 106 -2.30 -6.39 13.78
N TYR A 107 -2.63 -5.28 13.10
CA TYR A 107 -1.65 -4.30 12.68
C TYR A 107 -1.94 -2.86 13.10
N LEU A 108 -0.87 -2.16 13.44
CA LEU A 108 -0.81 -0.71 13.40
C LEU A 108 -0.35 -0.36 11.98
N MET A 109 -1.22 0.26 11.19
CA MET A 109 -0.95 0.62 9.82
C MET A 109 -0.70 2.12 9.68
N ASP A 110 0.43 2.46 9.11
CA ASP A 110 0.81 3.84 8.82
C ASP A 110 1.05 4.02 7.32
N SER A 111 0.33 4.96 6.73
CA SER A 111 0.57 5.45 5.37
C SER A 111 1.49 6.65 5.46
N GLU A 112 2.61 6.61 4.71
CA GLU A 112 3.65 7.65 4.73
C GLU A 112 4.23 7.93 6.12
N PRO A 113 4.63 6.89 6.87
CA PRO A 113 5.25 7.12 8.17
C PRO A 113 6.53 7.94 7.98
N ALA A 114 6.59 9.10 8.64
CA ALA A 114 7.76 9.97 8.61
C ALA A 114 8.70 9.59 9.77
N LEU A 115 9.85 8.98 9.45
CA LEU A 115 10.95 8.79 10.38
C LEU A 115 12.19 9.47 9.81
N GLU A 116 12.79 10.40 10.56
CA GLU A 116 14.02 11.10 10.19
C GLU A 116 13.98 11.72 8.76
N ARG A 117 12.84 12.32 8.36
CA ARG A 117 12.62 12.89 7.02
C ARG A 117 12.64 11.88 5.86
N ARG A 118 12.50 10.60 6.14
CA ARG A 118 12.37 9.53 5.13
C ARG A 118 10.93 9.05 5.14
N TYR A 119 10.43 8.65 3.97
CA TYR A 119 9.04 8.23 3.78
C TYR A 119 9.01 6.86 3.09
N ALA A 120 8.49 5.87 3.79
CA ALA A 120 7.94 4.68 3.15
C ALA A 120 6.49 4.98 2.74
N ASP A 121 5.90 4.15 1.91
CA ASP A 121 4.53 4.40 1.45
C ASP A 121 3.51 3.72 2.35
N LEU A 122 3.82 2.52 2.84
CA LEU A 122 2.95 1.76 3.72
C LEU A 122 3.77 0.91 4.70
N LEU A 123 3.49 1.07 5.98
CA LEU A 123 4.06 0.26 7.05
C LEU A 123 2.92 -0.48 7.77
N LEU A 124 3.02 -1.80 7.84
CA LEU A 124 2.20 -2.67 8.67
C LEU A 124 3.07 -3.18 9.82
N ARG A 125 2.81 -2.71 11.00
CA ARG A 125 3.54 -3.12 12.20
C ARG A 125 2.62 -3.96 13.09
N VAL A 126 3.04 -5.17 13.41
CA VAL A 126 2.27 -6.08 14.28
C VAL A 126 2.03 -5.40 15.63
N ARG A 127 0.81 -5.43 16.09
CA ARG A 127 0.43 -4.88 17.40
C ARG A 127 1.19 -5.59 18.54
N PRO A 128 1.56 -4.88 19.61
CA PRO A 128 2.30 -5.48 20.72
C PRO A 128 1.62 -6.71 21.33
N ASP A 129 0.27 -6.67 21.44
CA ASP A 129 -0.56 -7.74 21.97
C ASP A 129 -0.69 -8.96 21.05
N MET A 130 -0.31 -8.81 19.76
CA MET A 130 -0.32 -9.88 18.74
C MET A 130 1.08 -10.40 18.38
N ARG A 131 2.14 -9.99 19.12
CA ARG A 131 3.53 -10.42 18.85
C ARG A 131 3.79 -11.90 19.12
N GLN A 132 2.94 -12.56 19.86
CA GLN A 132 2.98 -14.02 20.10
C GLN A 132 2.63 -14.82 18.83
N ASP A 133 1.87 -14.25 17.90
CA ASP A 133 1.47 -14.89 16.68
C ASP A 133 2.61 -14.84 15.63
N ALA A 134 2.57 -15.77 14.67
CA ALA A 134 3.58 -15.87 13.62
C ALA A 134 3.34 -14.84 12.49
N LEU A 135 3.09 -13.57 12.87
CA LEU A 135 2.86 -12.48 11.94
C LEU A 135 4.16 -11.71 11.67
N LEU A 136 4.35 -11.24 10.45
CA LEU A 136 5.48 -10.42 10.03
C LEU A 136 5.10 -8.93 10.03
N ASP A 137 6.06 -8.06 10.28
CA ASP A 137 5.94 -6.65 9.98
C ASP A 137 6.27 -6.42 8.50
N HIS A 138 5.52 -5.56 7.82
CA HIS A 138 5.73 -5.31 6.39
C HIS A 138 5.97 -3.84 6.11
N LEU A 139 6.96 -3.59 5.27
CA LEU A 139 7.29 -2.26 4.76
C LEU A 139 7.21 -2.28 3.24
N LEU A 140 6.33 -1.49 2.65
CA LEU A 140 6.12 -1.45 1.22
C LEU A 140 6.53 -0.10 0.64
N LYS A 141 7.18 -0.13 -0.52
CA LYS A 141 7.50 1.02 -1.36
C LYS A 141 6.92 0.81 -2.75
N PHE A 142 6.13 1.78 -3.21
CA PHE A 142 5.51 1.76 -4.52
C PHE A 142 6.29 2.64 -5.49
N LYS A 143 6.27 2.25 -6.76
CA LYS A 143 6.76 3.00 -7.90
C LYS A 143 5.84 2.77 -9.08
N THR A 144 5.69 3.76 -9.93
CA THR A 144 4.94 3.64 -11.18
C THR A 144 5.84 3.95 -12.37
N VAL A 145 5.63 3.22 -13.45
CA VAL A 145 6.30 3.43 -14.73
C VAL A 145 5.23 3.59 -15.80
N SER A 146 5.30 4.67 -16.56
CA SER A 146 4.34 4.87 -17.65
C SER A 146 4.63 3.96 -18.85
N LEU A 147 3.59 3.52 -19.55
CA LEU A 147 3.70 2.73 -20.80
C LEU A 147 4.65 3.37 -21.83
N LYS A 148 4.66 4.71 -21.91
CA LYS A 148 5.57 5.43 -22.79
C LYS A 148 7.05 5.19 -22.48
N ASN A 149 7.39 5.04 -21.22
CA ASN A 149 8.78 4.84 -20.79
C ASN A 149 9.25 3.40 -21.01
N ILE A 150 8.31 2.46 -21.18
CA ILE A 150 8.61 1.05 -21.44
C ILE A 150 8.72 0.79 -22.94
N GLY A 151 8.08 1.60 -23.77
CA GLY A 151 8.02 1.41 -25.22
C GLY A 151 7.07 0.29 -25.65
N LEU A 152 6.17 -0.15 -24.80
CA LEU A 152 5.13 -1.14 -25.09
C LEU A 152 3.76 -0.46 -25.18
N ASN A 153 2.90 -0.99 -26.02
CA ASN A 153 1.48 -0.65 -26.03
C ASN A 153 0.70 -1.57 -25.04
N SER A 154 -0.56 -1.24 -24.78
CA SER A 154 -1.39 -1.98 -23.82
C SER A 154 -1.60 -3.46 -24.19
N ALA A 155 -1.66 -3.79 -25.49
CA ALA A 155 -1.83 -5.17 -25.96
C ALA A 155 -0.53 -5.98 -25.78
N GLU A 156 0.61 -5.37 -26.08
CA GLU A 156 1.94 -5.96 -25.86
C GLU A 156 2.19 -6.17 -24.35
N LEU A 157 1.83 -5.21 -23.52
CA LEU A 157 1.93 -5.33 -22.07
C LEU A 157 1.10 -6.51 -21.56
N ALA A 158 -0.16 -6.64 -22.00
CA ALA A 158 -1.04 -7.73 -21.58
C ALA A 158 -0.56 -9.12 -22.02
N ALA A 159 0.24 -9.19 -23.09
CA ALA A 159 0.85 -10.42 -23.60
C ALA A 159 2.21 -10.74 -22.95
N THR A 160 2.80 -9.82 -22.20
CA THR A 160 4.14 -9.96 -21.62
C THR A 160 4.04 -10.51 -20.19
N THR A 161 4.84 -11.53 -19.89
CA THR A 161 4.87 -12.12 -18.53
C THR A 161 5.54 -11.17 -17.55
N ARG A 162 5.18 -11.32 -16.27
CA ARG A 162 5.76 -10.52 -15.17
C ARG A 162 7.28 -10.68 -15.06
N GLU A 163 7.78 -11.89 -15.34
CA GLU A 163 9.22 -12.20 -15.37
C GLU A 163 9.93 -11.42 -16.49
N ALA A 164 9.34 -11.38 -17.69
CA ALA A 164 9.89 -10.64 -18.81
C ALA A 164 9.88 -9.13 -18.53
N LEU A 165 8.80 -8.60 -17.93
CA LEU A 165 8.73 -7.19 -17.53
C LEU A 165 9.81 -6.82 -16.51
N ARG A 166 10.12 -7.69 -15.57
CA ARG A 166 11.19 -7.47 -14.58
C ARG A 166 12.58 -7.31 -15.17
N THR A 167 12.82 -7.84 -16.36
CA THR A 167 14.12 -7.73 -17.03
C THR A 167 14.29 -6.42 -17.82
N LEU A 168 13.24 -5.64 -17.98
CA LEU A 168 13.33 -4.35 -18.67
C LEU A 168 14.20 -3.37 -17.88
N PRO A 169 15.13 -2.64 -18.54
CA PRO A 169 16.08 -1.75 -17.86
C PRO A 169 15.41 -0.75 -16.93
N ILE A 170 14.30 -0.15 -17.36
CA ILE A 170 13.54 0.82 -16.57
C ILE A 170 12.92 0.17 -15.31
N MET A 171 12.47 -1.09 -15.41
CA MET A 171 11.91 -1.83 -14.29
C MET A 171 12.99 -2.18 -13.28
N VAL A 172 14.16 -2.63 -13.76
CA VAL A 172 15.33 -2.91 -12.91
C VAL A 172 15.76 -1.65 -12.18
N GLU A 173 15.86 -0.52 -12.87
CA GLU A 173 16.20 0.78 -12.26
C GLU A 173 15.21 1.16 -11.15
N LYS A 174 13.90 1.06 -11.41
CA LYS A 174 12.86 1.44 -10.44
C LYS A 174 12.77 0.49 -9.26
N LEU A 175 13.01 -0.80 -9.47
CA LEU A 175 13.13 -1.77 -8.38
C LEU A 175 14.33 -1.45 -7.49
N GLN A 176 15.51 -1.23 -8.06
CA GLN A 176 16.70 -0.87 -7.31
C GLN A 176 16.53 0.44 -6.52
N GLU A 177 15.91 1.45 -7.14
CA GLU A 177 15.58 2.71 -6.46
C GLU A 177 14.65 2.50 -5.24
N ALA A 178 13.64 1.64 -5.38
CA ALA A 178 12.73 1.30 -4.31
C ALA A 178 13.43 0.50 -3.19
N GLU A 179 14.24 -0.49 -3.55
CA GLU A 179 15.00 -1.33 -2.61
C GLU A 179 16.01 -0.51 -1.78
N GLN A 180 16.73 0.42 -2.41
CA GLN A 180 17.63 1.32 -1.71
C GLN A 180 16.91 2.18 -0.66
N LYS A 181 15.73 2.70 -1.01
CA LYS A 181 14.91 3.45 -0.06
C LYS A 181 14.37 2.57 1.06
N LEU A 182 13.96 1.34 0.76
CA LEU A 182 13.52 0.37 1.75
C LEU A 182 14.64 -0.02 2.71
N ALA A 183 15.84 -0.27 2.22
CA ALA A 183 17.00 -0.60 3.05
C ALA A 183 17.32 0.53 4.05
N ALA A 184 17.38 1.76 3.57
CA ALA A 184 17.64 2.92 4.42
C ALA A 184 16.53 3.18 5.46
N TYR A 185 15.26 2.86 5.11
CA TYR A 185 14.15 2.98 6.04
C TYR A 185 14.12 1.84 7.05
N ARG A 186 14.46 0.62 6.63
CA ARG A 186 14.61 -0.55 7.48
C ARG A 186 15.61 -0.28 8.62
N GLU A 187 16.81 0.23 8.30
CA GLU A 187 17.80 0.59 9.31
C GLU A 187 17.25 1.57 10.36
N THR A 188 16.44 2.54 9.92
CA THR A 188 15.82 3.52 10.82
C THR A 188 14.78 2.85 11.74
N LEU A 189 13.98 1.93 11.21
CA LEU A 189 13.01 1.18 12.00
C LEU A 189 13.67 0.23 12.99
N GLU A 190 14.69 -0.51 12.55
CA GLU A 190 15.46 -1.43 13.41
C GLU A 190 16.15 -0.67 14.55
N ARG A 191 16.67 0.53 14.29
CA ARG A 191 17.24 1.40 15.32
C ARG A 191 16.19 1.89 16.31
N ALA A 192 14.97 2.21 15.83
CA ALA A 192 13.90 2.73 16.67
C ALA A 192 13.20 1.65 17.52
N TYR A 193 13.06 0.44 17.01
CA TYR A 193 12.28 -0.63 17.61
C TYR A 193 13.08 -1.86 18.02
N GLY A 194 14.38 -1.93 17.66
CA GLY A 194 15.28 -3.04 18.00
C GLY A 194 14.83 -4.38 17.43
N ASP A 195 15.18 -5.46 18.13
CA ASP A 195 14.94 -6.84 17.71
C ASP A 195 13.46 -7.28 17.82
N THR A 196 12.56 -6.36 18.15
CA THR A 196 11.13 -6.68 18.26
C THR A 196 10.44 -6.81 16.90
N LEU A 197 11.08 -6.32 15.81
CA LEU A 197 10.52 -6.37 14.46
C LEU A 197 10.91 -7.65 13.72
N ARG A 198 9.91 -8.28 13.11
CA ARG A 198 10.07 -9.35 12.12
C ARG A 198 9.82 -8.76 10.72
N LEU A 199 10.67 -7.80 10.32
CA LEU A 199 10.41 -6.92 9.20
C LEU A 199 10.74 -7.55 7.85
N GLN A 200 9.74 -7.59 6.96
CA GLN A 200 9.87 -7.87 5.53
C GLN A 200 9.69 -6.58 4.72
N THR A 201 10.51 -6.41 3.70
CA THR A 201 10.47 -5.24 2.81
C THR A 201 10.02 -5.64 1.41
N HIS A 202 9.16 -4.82 0.80
CA HIS A 202 8.54 -5.10 -0.48
C HIS A 202 8.64 -3.91 -1.43
N ALA A 203 9.36 -4.07 -2.53
CA ALA A 203 9.38 -3.13 -3.64
C ALA A 203 8.28 -3.52 -4.64
N VAL A 204 7.35 -2.62 -4.89
CA VAL A 204 6.24 -2.80 -5.83
C VAL A 204 6.37 -1.79 -6.95
N VAL A 205 6.51 -2.28 -8.19
CA VAL A 205 6.55 -1.43 -9.38
C VAL A 205 5.36 -1.77 -10.26
N CYS A 206 4.53 -0.76 -10.55
CA CYS A 206 3.35 -0.87 -11.40
C CYS A 206 3.57 -0.15 -12.73
N ILE A 207 2.97 -0.68 -13.77
CA ILE A 207 3.01 -0.12 -15.13
C ILE A 207 1.62 0.41 -15.45
#